data_59840a53361b5a5f0df8f425b347063d
#
_entry.id   59840a53361b5a5f0df8f425b347063d
#
_cell.length_a   1.000
_cell.length_b   1.000
_cell.length_c   1.000
_cell.angle_alpha   90.00
_cell.angle_beta   90.00
_cell.angle_gamma   90.00
#
_symmetry.space_group_name_H-M   'P 1'
#
loop_
_entity.id
_entity.type
_entity.pdbx_description
1 polymer ?
#
loop_
_entity_poly.entity_id
_entity_poly.type
_entity_poly.pdbx_seq_one_letter_code
_entity_poly.pdbx_strand_id
1 'polypeptide(L)'
;MVDFCLNQVQAKEKMMKIIKGRKENWEKEAEKVCHDFDMFCEYLLEKKVKLSKGSGNIGKKACFELNSFFTVKEDFEKPTRLQKDYPVINFFYFFAVSKGILEQDPKGNYMQPGCNYRCYKEAEVLERFLLLLMDVLFDGRFSNDSAWSGLSMEYLMNWAEKKRPCANKSYALPENISVRLCMTGRDNLMTYLEELGVLTLRLKEGQKYLLPIERQWKMEIKPLFELVCNLYSTVHKEYDEEKEDLAFFCFD
;
A
#
# COMPACT_ATOMS: atom_id res chain seq x y z
N MET A 1 5.15 -23.78 3.32
CA MET A 1 4.43 -22.81 4.17
C MET A 1 5.26 -22.32 5.36
N VAL A 2 6.05 -23.17 6.00
CA VAL A 2 6.96 -22.81 7.13
C VAL A 2 8.12 -21.92 6.66
N ASP A 3 8.72 -22.19 5.51
CA ASP A 3 9.85 -21.42 4.96
C ASP A 3 9.47 -20.00 4.57
N PHE A 4 8.26 -19.79 4.04
CA PHE A 4 7.76 -18.44 3.70
C PHE A 4 7.60 -17.55 4.95
N CYS A 5 7.18 -18.13 6.08
CA CYS A 5 7.09 -17.40 7.36
C CYS A 5 8.48 -17.08 7.94
N LEU A 6 9.46 -18.00 7.79
CA LEU A 6 10.83 -17.77 8.27
C LEU A 6 11.50 -16.63 7.49
N ASN A 7 11.35 -16.61 6.17
CA ASN A 7 11.88 -15.54 5.31
C ASN A 7 11.27 -14.19 5.63
N GLN A 8 9.97 -14.12 5.95
CA GLN A 8 9.33 -12.88 6.40
C GLN A 8 9.89 -12.37 7.74
N VAL A 9 10.18 -13.25 8.69
CA VAL A 9 10.77 -12.87 9.99
C VAL A 9 12.20 -12.33 9.80
N GLN A 10 13.01 -12.99 9.01
CA GLN A 10 14.39 -12.54 8.72
C GLN A 10 14.40 -11.22 7.93
N ALA A 11 13.53 -11.08 6.94
CA ALA A 11 13.34 -9.81 6.23
C ALA A 11 12.92 -8.69 7.20
N LYS A 12 11.95 -8.94 8.10
CA LYS A 12 11.54 -8.00 9.14
C LYS A 12 12.71 -7.58 10.04
N GLU A 13 13.52 -8.51 10.51
CA GLU A 13 14.68 -8.20 11.36
C GLU A 13 15.75 -7.37 10.64
N LYS A 14 16.07 -7.72 9.38
CA LYS A 14 16.98 -6.92 8.54
C LYS A 14 16.43 -5.51 8.33
N MET A 15 15.14 -5.39 8.04
CA MET A 15 14.44 -4.11 7.88
C MET A 15 14.53 -3.26 9.15
N MET A 16 14.24 -3.84 10.30
CA MET A 16 14.33 -3.14 11.58
C MET A 16 15.74 -2.63 11.86
N LYS A 17 16.79 -3.37 11.47
CA LYS A 17 18.20 -2.91 11.60
C LYS A 17 18.50 -1.74 10.67
N ILE A 18 18.03 -1.80 9.40
CA ILE A 18 18.24 -0.73 8.42
C ILE A 18 17.54 0.56 8.90
N ILE A 19 16.31 0.45 9.40
CA ILE A 19 15.50 1.59 9.84
C ILE A 19 16.06 2.20 11.13
N LYS A 20 16.37 1.40 12.15
CA LYS A 20 16.95 1.90 13.42
C LYS A 20 18.30 2.60 13.24
N GLY A 21 19.01 2.30 12.15
CA GLY A 21 20.28 2.99 11.81
C GLY A 21 20.11 4.34 11.11
N ARG A 22 18.93 4.70 10.64
CA ARG A 22 18.65 5.95 9.91
C ARG A 22 17.78 6.87 10.76
N LYS A 23 18.35 7.99 11.24
CA LYS A 23 17.63 9.06 11.96
C LYS A 23 16.85 9.97 10.99
N GLU A 24 15.91 9.46 10.21
CA GLU A 24 15.17 10.29 9.25
C GLU A 24 13.69 10.45 9.65
N ASN A 25 13.05 11.51 9.14
CA ASN A 25 11.67 11.94 9.43
C ASN A 25 10.54 10.95 9.04
N TRP A 26 10.87 9.68 8.80
CA TRP A 26 9.89 8.64 8.45
C TRP A 26 8.93 8.29 9.62
N GLU A 27 9.34 8.54 10.86
CA GLU A 27 8.51 8.27 12.05
C GLU A 27 7.16 8.98 11.97
N LYS A 28 7.15 10.23 11.54
CA LYS A 28 5.92 11.01 11.38
C LYS A 28 4.99 10.44 10.30
N GLU A 29 5.54 9.95 9.20
CA GLU A 29 4.73 9.32 8.15
C GLU A 29 4.21 7.97 8.63
N ALA A 30 5.01 7.20 9.36
CA ALA A 30 4.58 5.95 9.98
C ALA A 30 3.45 6.16 10.99
N GLU A 31 3.58 7.16 11.89
CA GLU A 31 2.55 7.52 12.85
C GLU A 31 1.23 7.90 12.16
N LYS A 32 1.30 8.70 11.11
CA LYS A 32 0.16 9.16 10.32
C LYS A 32 -0.59 7.99 9.69
N VAL A 33 0.12 7.12 8.99
CA VAL A 33 -0.48 5.95 8.30
C VAL A 33 -1.09 4.97 9.31
N CYS A 34 -0.36 4.70 10.41
CA CYS A 34 -0.88 3.85 11.47
C CYS A 34 -2.12 4.47 12.13
N HIS A 35 -2.16 5.80 12.28
CA HIS A 35 -3.33 6.51 12.77
C HIS A 35 -4.52 6.36 11.82
N ASP A 36 -4.32 6.57 10.51
CA ASP A 36 -5.38 6.43 9.50
C ASP A 36 -5.93 4.99 9.47
N PHE A 37 -5.06 3.98 9.59
CA PHE A 37 -5.49 2.60 9.70
C PHE A 37 -6.20 2.28 11.04
N ASP A 38 -5.75 2.83 12.15
CA ASP A 38 -6.44 2.70 13.45
C ASP A 38 -7.84 3.31 13.38
N MET A 39 -7.98 4.52 12.82
CA MET A 39 -9.27 5.18 12.57
C MET A 39 -10.19 4.33 11.70
N PHE A 40 -9.64 3.69 10.67
CA PHE A 40 -10.38 2.75 9.83
C PHE A 40 -10.95 1.59 10.65
N CYS A 41 -10.12 0.92 11.43
CA CYS A 41 -10.54 -0.21 12.26
C CYS A 41 -11.60 0.20 13.30
N GLU A 42 -11.34 1.27 14.03
CA GLU A 42 -12.23 1.80 15.08
C GLU A 42 -13.59 2.20 14.49
N TYR A 43 -13.60 2.92 13.37
CA TYR A 43 -14.84 3.29 12.70
C TYR A 43 -15.71 2.07 12.34
N LEU A 44 -15.10 1.02 11.77
CA LEU A 44 -15.85 -0.19 11.39
C LEU A 44 -16.42 -0.92 12.62
N LEU A 45 -15.65 -1.00 13.70
CA LEU A 45 -16.03 -1.71 14.92
C LEU A 45 -17.08 -0.93 15.72
N GLU A 46 -16.85 0.36 15.98
CA GLU A 46 -17.73 1.18 16.82
C GLU A 46 -19.06 1.48 16.16
N LYS A 47 -19.03 1.85 14.87
CA LYS A 47 -20.26 2.15 14.12
C LYS A 47 -21.01 0.91 13.68
N LYS A 48 -20.44 -0.30 13.90
CA LYS A 48 -21.00 -1.56 13.41
C LYS A 48 -21.43 -1.43 11.96
N VAL A 49 -20.48 -1.00 11.12
CA VAL A 49 -20.74 -0.70 9.71
C VAL A 49 -21.24 -1.95 9.02
N LYS A 50 -22.45 -1.86 8.45
CA LYS A 50 -23.07 -2.97 7.77
C LYS A 50 -22.38 -3.25 6.43
N LEU A 51 -21.96 -4.49 6.24
CA LEU A 51 -21.38 -4.95 5.00
C LEU A 51 -22.46 -5.28 3.96
N SER A 52 -22.12 -5.19 2.69
CA SER A 52 -23.02 -5.55 1.61
C SER A 52 -23.21 -7.07 1.55
N LYS A 53 -24.47 -7.51 1.45
CA LYS A 53 -24.80 -8.93 1.30
C LYS A 53 -24.17 -9.49 0.01
N GLY A 54 -23.44 -10.58 0.15
CA GLY A 54 -22.83 -11.31 -0.96
C GLY A 54 -21.41 -10.88 -1.32
N SER A 55 -21.05 -9.58 -1.29
CA SER A 55 -19.67 -9.14 -1.56
C SER A 55 -18.85 -8.86 -0.29
N GLY A 56 -19.49 -8.72 0.87
CA GLY A 56 -18.82 -8.37 2.12
C GLY A 56 -18.20 -6.95 2.16
N ASN A 57 -18.44 -6.13 1.15
CA ASN A 57 -17.85 -4.81 1.04
C ASN A 57 -18.50 -3.77 1.96
N ILE A 58 -17.74 -2.76 2.34
CA ILE A 58 -18.21 -1.59 3.06
C ILE A 58 -19.20 -0.80 2.18
N GLY A 59 -20.31 -0.36 2.77
CA GLY A 59 -21.33 0.41 2.06
C GLY A 59 -20.85 1.80 1.62
N LYS A 60 -21.42 2.33 0.53
CA LYS A 60 -21.01 3.59 -0.11
C LYS A 60 -20.97 4.78 0.85
N LYS A 61 -21.97 4.89 1.75
CA LYS A 61 -22.03 5.98 2.73
C LYS A 61 -20.87 5.90 3.73
N ALA A 62 -20.58 4.71 4.24
CA ALA A 62 -19.48 4.50 5.17
C ALA A 62 -18.11 4.74 4.49
N CYS A 63 -17.93 4.32 3.23
CA CYS A 63 -16.72 4.64 2.47
C CYS A 63 -16.54 6.16 2.31
N PHE A 64 -17.62 6.89 2.01
CA PHE A 64 -17.57 8.34 1.86
C PHE A 64 -17.20 9.04 3.18
N GLU A 65 -17.77 8.61 4.30
CA GLU A 65 -17.45 9.13 5.62
C GLU A 65 -16.01 8.81 6.01
N LEU A 66 -15.56 7.56 5.87
CA LEU A 66 -14.17 7.15 6.13
C LEU A 66 -13.16 7.96 5.32
N ASN A 67 -13.41 8.14 4.02
CA ASN A 67 -12.54 8.92 3.14
C ASN A 67 -12.31 10.35 3.64
N SER A 68 -13.26 10.94 4.36
CA SER A 68 -13.13 12.30 4.89
C SER A 68 -12.11 12.41 6.04
N PHE A 69 -11.82 11.31 6.73
CA PHE A 69 -10.88 11.26 7.87
C PHE A 69 -9.43 11.05 7.46
N PHE A 70 -9.20 10.42 6.29
CA PHE A 70 -7.86 10.02 5.87
C PHE A 70 -7.05 11.19 5.33
N THR A 71 -5.75 11.04 5.42
CA THR A 71 -4.79 12.03 4.92
C THR A 71 -4.75 12.03 3.40
N VAL A 72 -4.69 10.86 2.77
CA VAL A 72 -4.83 10.69 1.32
C VAL A 72 -6.27 10.30 1.02
N LYS A 73 -6.98 11.16 0.33
CA LYS A 73 -8.41 11.00 0.08
C LYS A 73 -8.81 11.35 -1.34
N GLU A 74 -9.87 10.69 -1.78
CA GLU A 74 -10.52 10.96 -3.05
C GLU A 74 -11.47 12.18 -2.93
N ASP A 75 -11.47 13.02 -3.96
CA ASP A 75 -12.30 14.22 -4.04
C ASP A 75 -13.68 13.87 -4.65
N PHE A 76 -14.52 13.19 -3.87
CA PHE A 76 -15.88 12.87 -4.27
C PHE A 76 -16.89 13.77 -3.56
N GLU A 77 -17.80 14.34 -4.33
CA GLU A 77 -18.84 15.24 -3.79
C GLU A 77 -20.00 14.50 -3.10
N LYS A 78 -20.22 13.22 -3.44
CA LYS A 78 -21.40 12.46 -3.01
C LYS A 78 -21.05 10.99 -2.70
N PRO A 79 -21.78 10.33 -1.77
CA PRO A 79 -21.55 8.94 -1.38
C PRO A 79 -22.09 7.94 -2.42
N THR A 80 -21.69 8.07 -3.69
CA THR A 80 -22.20 7.23 -4.79
C THR A 80 -21.24 6.13 -5.21
N ARG A 81 -19.98 6.21 -4.77
CA ARG A 81 -18.89 5.33 -5.17
C ARG A 81 -18.83 4.05 -4.35
N LEU A 82 -18.33 2.99 -4.96
CA LEU A 82 -18.10 1.69 -4.31
C LEU A 82 -16.77 1.68 -3.53
N GLN A 83 -16.58 0.74 -2.62
CA GLN A 83 -15.33 0.58 -1.85
C GLN A 83 -14.09 0.58 -2.76
N LYS A 84 -14.11 -0.16 -3.88
CA LYS A 84 -13.01 -0.22 -4.84
C LYS A 84 -12.62 1.13 -5.46
N ASP A 85 -13.51 2.12 -5.41
CA ASP A 85 -13.25 3.47 -5.91
C ASP A 85 -12.53 4.35 -4.89
N TYR A 86 -12.28 3.84 -3.67
CA TYR A 86 -11.52 4.44 -2.59
C TYR A 86 -10.28 3.58 -2.33
N PRO A 87 -9.14 3.83 -2.99
CA PRO A 87 -7.97 2.95 -2.93
C PRO A 87 -7.49 2.70 -1.52
N VAL A 88 -7.36 3.74 -0.68
CA VAL A 88 -6.90 3.61 0.71
C VAL A 88 -7.84 2.75 1.54
N ILE A 89 -9.17 2.96 1.44
CA ILE A 89 -10.16 2.13 2.14
C ILE A 89 -10.08 0.68 1.67
N ASN A 90 -9.94 0.49 0.37
CA ASN A 90 -9.84 -0.84 -0.22
C ASN A 90 -8.58 -1.57 0.25
N PHE A 91 -7.45 -0.86 0.28
CA PHE A 91 -6.19 -1.38 0.81
C PHE A 91 -6.33 -1.76 2.29
N PHE A 92 -6.77 -0.85 3.14
CA PHE A 92 -6.93 -1.11 4.57
C PHE A 92 -7.88 -2.26 4.87
N TYR A 93 -8.98 -2.37 4.12
CA TYR A 93 -9.93 -3.47 4.25
C TYR A 93 -9.28 -4.82 3.97
N PHE A 94 -8.63 -4.97 2.82
CA PHE A 94 -7.99 -6.24 2.47
C PHE A 94 -6.82 -6.56 3.39
N PHE A 95 -6.00 -5.58 3.75
CA PHE A 95 -4.93 -5.75 4.72
C PHE A 95 -5.47 -6.25 6.06
N ALA A 96 -6.48 -5.59 6.62
CA ALA A 96 -7.07 -5.98 7.89
C ALA A 96 -7.60 -7.42 7.89
N VAL A 97 -8.29 -7.81 6.80
CA VAL A 97 -8.85 -9.15 6.65
C VAL A 97 -7.76 -10.19 6.40
N SER A 98 -6.83 -9.94 5.50
CA SER A 98 -5.77 -10.91 5.15
C SER A 98 -4.81 -11.18 6.31
N LYS A 99 -4.57 -10.18 7.16
CA LYS A 99 -3.71 -10.33 8.35
C LYS A 99 -4.50 -10.77 9.60
N GLY A 100 -5.79 -11.04 9.49
CA GLY A 100 -6.64 -11.45 10.61
C GLY A 100 -6.73 -10.39 11.71
N ILE A 101 -6.55 -9.11 11.35
CA ILE A 101 -6.74 -7.97 12.26
C ILE A 101 -8.23 -7.73 12.45
N LEU A 102 -8.98 -7.71 11.34
CA LEU A 102 -10.44 -7.72 11.36
C LEU A 102 -10.97 -8.95 10.63
N GLU A 103 -12.11 -9.43 11.04
CA GLU A 103 -12.83 -10.52 10.38
C GLU A 103 -14.33 -10.20 10.29
N GLN A 104 -15.00 -10.84 9.36
CA GLN A 104 -16.45 -10.71 9.29
C GLN A 104 -17.09 -11.52 10.40
N ASP A 105 -18.19 -11.00 10.99
CA ASP A 105 -18.98 -11.75 11.94
C ASP A 105 -19.53 -13.04 11.28
N PRO A 106 -19.93 -14.07 12.05
CA PRO A 106 -20.38 -15.35 11.49
C PRO A 106 -21.55 -15.24 10.52
N LYS A 107 -22.29 -14.14 10.55
CA LYS A 107 -23.40 -13.85 9.63
C LYS A 107 -22.97 -13.00 8.43
N GLY A 108 -21.71 -12.55 8.39
CA GLY A 108 -21.16 -11.71 7.34
C GLY A 108 -21.76 -10.30 7.25
N ASN A 109 -22.35 -9.79 8.35
CA ASN A 109 -23.02 -8.48 8.34
C ASN A 109 -22.15 -7.32 8.77
N TYR A 110 -21.16 -7.56 9.64
CA TYR A 110 -20.32 -6.55 10.28
C TYR A 110 -18.90 -7.05 10.37
N MET A 111 -17.96 -6.12 10.58
CA MET A 111 -16.60 -6.45 10.99
C MET A 111 -16.51 -6.60 12.51
N GLN A 112 -15.71 -7.55 12.95
CA GLN A 112 -15.36 -7.76 14.36
C GLN A 112 -13.83 -7.90 14.49
N PRO A 113 -13.26 -7.75 15.70
CA PRO A 113 -11.84 -8.00 15.92
C PRO A 113 -11.49 -9.43 15.54
N GLY A 114 -10.46 -9.59 14.69
CA GLY A 114 -9.90 -10.88 14.32
C GLY A 114 -8.87 -11.37 15.35
N CYS A 115 -8.31 -12.55 15.12
CA CYS A 115 -7.37 -13.21 16.04
C CYS A 115 -6.09 -12.38 16.28
N ASN A 116 -5.68 -11.55 15.35
CA ASN A 116 -4.47 -10.73 15.42
C ASN A 116 -4.73 -9.27 15.83
N TYR A 117 -5.98 -8.87 16.09
CA TYR A 117 -6.32 -7.48 16.42
C TYR A 117 -5.54 -6.95 17.62
N ARG A 118 -5.52 -7.73 18.70
CA ARG A 118 -4.82 -7.35 19.92
C ARG A 118 -3.32 -7.23 19.69
N CYS A 119 -2.70 -8.22 19.05
CA CYS A 119 -1.26 -8.20 18.76
C CYS A 119 -0.89 -6.99 17.90
N TYR A 120 -1.73 -6.66 16.90
CA TYR A 120 -1.53 -5.46 16.09
C TYR A 120 -1.60 -4.17 16.91
N LYS A 121 -2.60 -4.03 17.79
CA LYS A 121 -2.76 -2.82 18.65
C LYS A 121 -1.65 -2.66 19.69
N GLU A 122 -1.08 -3.74 20.18
CA GLU A 122 0.03 -3.75 21.14
C GLU A 122 1.40 -3.58 20.49
N ALA A 123 1.51 -3.77 19.17
CA ALA A 123 2.76 -3.61 18.44
C ALA A 123 3.20 -2.14 18.35
N GLU A 124 4.51 -1.91 18.33
CA GLU A 124 5.07 -0.57 18.15
C GLU A 124 4.67 0.02 16.78
N VAL A 125 4.56 1.35 16.71
CA VAL A 125 4.17 2.07 15.47
C VAL A 125 5.03 1.66 14.28
N LEU A 126 6.33 1.53 14.47
CA LEU A 126 7.24 1.07 13.43
C LEU A 126 6.89 -0.33 12.92
N GLU A 127 6.60 -1.26 13.81
CA GLU A 127 6.24 -2.62 13.41
C GLU A 127 4.93 -2.66 12.62
N ARG A 128 3.93 -1.89 13.05
CA ARG A 128 2.65 -1.75 12.36
C ARG A 128 2.82 -1.15 10.97
N PHE A 129 3.63 -0.08 10.87
CA PHE A 129 3.96 0.55 9.58
C PHE A 129 4.67 -0.42 8.63
N LEU A 130 5.65 -1.19 9.14
CA LEU A 130 6.35 -2.17 8.33
C LEU A 130 5.44 -3.28 7.81
N LEU A 131 4.45 -3.71 8.60
CA LEU A 131 3.46 -4.68 8.14
C LEU A 131 2.66 -4.14 6.96
N LEU A 132 2.21 -2.88 7.02
CA LEU A 132 1.51 -2.21 5.92
C LEU A 132 2.41 -2.07 4.68
N LEU A 133 3.65 -1.63 4.86
CA LEU A 133 4.60 -1.44 3.77
C LEU A 133 4.94 -2.76 3.07
N MET A 134 5.24 -3.82 3.84
CA MET A 134 5.53 -5.14 3.30
C MET A 134 4.40 -5.71 2.48
N ASP A 135 3.19 -5.48 2.92
CA ASP A 135 2.00 -5.93 2.24
C ASP A 135 1.85 -5.27 0.85
N VAL A 136 2.09 -3.96 0.76
CA VAL A 136 2.08 -3.24 -0.53
C VAL A 136 3.22 -3.71 -1.44
N LEU A 137 4.41 -3.96 -0.89
CA LEU A 137 5.58 -4.31 -1.69
C LEU A 137 5.56 -5.75 -2.20
N PHE A 138 5.03 -6.69 -1.43
CA PHE A 138 5.26 -8.13 -1.67
C PHE A 138 4.00 -8.99 -1.74
N ASP A 139 2.88 -8.61 -1.13
CA ASP A 139 1.72 -9.49 -1.08
C ASP A 139 0.79 -9.34 -2.32
N GLY A 140 0.92 -8.27 -3.09
CA GLY A 140 0.26 -8.08 -4.42
C GLY A 140 -1.24 -8.42 -4.54
N ARG A 141 -1.84 -8.98 -3.47
CA ARG A 141 -3.22 -9.52 -3.45
C ARG A 141 -4.30 -8.43 -3.48
N PHE A 142 -3.89 -7.18 -3.26
CA PHE A 142 -4.81 -6.05 -3.13
C PHE A 142 -5.27 -5.46 -4.45
N SER A 143 -4.69 -5.90 -5.54
CA SER A 143 -5.19 -5.50 -6.83
C SER A 143 -6.05 -6.65 -7.38
N ASN A 144 -7.35 -6.43 -7.52
CA ASN A 144 -8.17 -7.24 -8.44
C ASN A 144 -7.58 -7.18 -9.88
N ASP A 145 -6.60 -6.31 -10.11
CA ASP A 145 -5.71 -6.19 -11.27
C ASP A 145 -4.31 -6.74 -10.95
N SER A 146 -4.22 -7.92 -10.35
CA SER A 146 -2.98 -8.54 -9.85
C SER A 146 -1.82 -8.59 -10.85
N ALA A 147 -2.11 -8.69 -12.14
CA ALA A 147 -1.09 -8.67 -13.19
C ALA A 147 -0.43 -7.29 -13.40
N TRP A 148 -1.12 -6.19 -13.07
CA TRP A 148 -0.67 -4.84 -13.38
C TRP A 148 0.06 -4.14 -12.22
N SER A 149 -0.23 -4.47 -10.96
CA SER A 149 0.44 -3.85 -9.81
C SER A 149 1.88 -4.30 -9.65
N GLY A 150 2.17 -5.57 -9.89
CA GLY A 150 3.54 -6.10 -9.92
C GLY A 150 4.38 -5.40 -10.99
N LEU A 151 3.84 -5.24 -12.20
CA LEU A 151 4.50 -4.51 -13.28
C LEU A 151 4.77 -3.04 -12.92
N SER A 152 3.85 -2.36 -12.24
CA SER A 152 4.07 -0.96 -11.82
C SER A 152 5.18 -0.83 -10.81
N MET A 153 5.32 -1.76 -9.87
CA MET A 153 6.42 -1.76 -8.92
C MET A 153 7.75 -2.01 -9.61
N GLU A 154 7.83 -3.01 -10.48
CA GLU A 154 9.03 -3.29 -11.26
C GLU A 154 9.47 -2.09 -12.10
N TYR A 155 8.54 -1.45 -12.81
CA TYR A 155 8.84 -0.24 -13.58
C TYR A 155 9.33 0.91 -12.71
N LEU A 156 8.75 1.09 -11.52
CA LEU A 156 9.18 2.12 -10.58
C LEU A 156 10.59 1.83 -10.06
N MET A 157 10.88 0.58 -9.72
CA MET A 157 12.21 0.19 -9.21
C MET A 157 13.28 0.28 -10.29
N ASN A 158 13.01 -0.18 -11.51
CA ASN A 158 13.92 -0.05 -12.67
C ASN A 158 14.19 1.43 -13.02
N TRP A 159 13.17 2.29 -12.90
CA TRP A 159 13.34 3.72 -13.06
C TRP A 159 14.23 4.30 -11.93
N ALA A 160 13.98 3.91 -10.68
CA ALA A 160 14.75 4.38 -9.54
C ALA A 160 16.23 4.00 -9.62
N GLU A 161 16.55 2.78 -10.05
CA GLU A 161 17.90 2.31 -10.26
C GLU A 161 18.66 3.17 -11.29
N LYS A 162 18.00 3.46 -12.42
CA LYS A 162 18.57 4.28 -13.49
C LYS A 162 18.72 5.75 -13.14
N LYS A 163 17.72 6.32 -12.46
CA LYS A 163 17.66 7.77 -12.17
C LYS A 163 18.31 8.16 -10.84
N ARG A 164 18.43 7.21 -9.90
CA ARG A 164 18.94 7.43 -8.55
C ARG A 164 18.30 8.69 -7.92
N PRO A 165 16.97 8.69 -7.76
CA PRO A 165 16.26 9.89 -7.35
C PRO A 165 16.66 10.29 -5.93
N CYS A 166 16.70 11.60 -5.68
CA CYS A 166 16.99 12.16 -4.37
C CYS A 166 15.68 12.53 -3.66
N ALA A 167 15.63 12.35 -2.36
CA ALA A 167 14.52 12.81 -1.53
C ALA A 167 14.24 14.31 -1.70
N ASN A 168 12.97 14.68 -1.54
CA ASN A 168 12.45 16.05 -1.66
C ASN A 168 12.67 16.71 -3.05
N LYS A 169 12.87 15.89 -4.08
CA LYS A 169 12.90 16.37 -5.47
C LYS A 169 11.74 15.79 -6.26
N SER A 170 11.29 16.57 -7.26
CA SER A 170 10.22 16.17 -8.18
C SER A 170 10.79 15.64 -9.48
N TYR A 171 10.19 14.56 -9.96
CA TYR A 171 10.57 13.88 -11.21
C TYR A 171 9.36 13.65 -12.08
N ALA A 172 9.56 13.54 -13.39
CA ALA A 172 8.55 13.00 -14.27
C ALA A 172 8.32 11.53 -13.94
N LEU A 173 7.09 11.08 -14.02
CA LEU A 173 6.76 9.66 -13.84
C LEU A 173 7.39 8.80 -14.92
N PRO A 174 7.74 7.54 -14.61
CA PRO A 174 8.03 6.54 -15.62
C PRO A 174 6.90 6.48 -16.65
N GLU A 175 7.24 6.35 -17.94
CA GLU A 175 6.27 6.45 -19.04
C GLU A 175 5.10 5.49 -18.87
N ASN A 176 5.38 4.23 -18.53
CA ASN A 176 4.36 3.21 -18.33
C ASN A 176 3.37 3.54 -17.20
N ILE A 177 3.85 4.11 -16.09
CA ILE A 177 3.00 4.56 -14.99
C ILE A 177 2.20 5.79 -15.41
N SER A 178 2.85 6.72 -16.13
CA SER A 178 2.19 7.92 -16.66
C SER A 178 1.04 7.57 -17.60
N VAL A 179 1.25 6.64 -18.52
CA VAL A 179 0.22 6.16 -19.47
C VAL A 179 -0.96 5.54 -18.69
N ARG A 180 -0.71 4.72 -17.66
CA ARG A 180 -1.79 4.14 -16.84
C ARG A 180 -2.60 5.21 -16.11
N LEU A 181 -1.93 6.15 -15.44
CA LEU A 181 -2.63 7.28 -14.80
C LEU A 181 -3.46 8.08 -15.79
N CYS A 182 -2.98 8.26 -17.02
CA CYS A 182 -3.71 8.92 -18.07
C CYS A 182 -4.94 8.13 -18.54
N MET A 183 -4.84 6.80 -18.64
CA MET A 183 -5.93 5.95 -19.12
C MET A 183 -7.01 5.70 -18.07
N THR A 184 -6.62 5.48 -16.82
CA THR A 184 -7.52 5.05 -15.74
C THR A 184 -7.88 6.18 -14.77
N GLY A 185 -7.14 7.29 -14.83
CA GLY A 185 -7.24 8.40 -13.87
C GLY A 185 -6.57 8.14 -12.52
N ARG A 186 -6.11 6.90 -12.27
CA ARG A 186 -5.42 6.50 -11.03
C ARG A 186 -4.54 5.26 -11.24
N ASP A 187 -3.61 5.07 -10.32
CA ASP A 187 -2.83 3.84 -10.15
C ASP A 187 -2.86 3.49 -8.66
N ASN A 188 -3.43 2.33 -8.33
CA ASN A 188 -3.63 1.94 -6.94
C ASN A 188 -2.30 1.83 -6.18
N LEU A 189 -1.26 1.26 -6.79
CA LEU A 189 0.06 1.16 -6.17
C LEU A 189 0.61 2.55 -5.84
N MET A 190 0.54 3.49 -6.78
CA MET A 190 1.02 4.85 -6.56
C MET A 190 0.24 5.55 -5.45
N THR A 191 -1.07 5.32 -5.36
CA THR A 191 -1.90 5.83 -4.25
C THR A 191 -1.49 5.20 -2.90
N TYR A 192 -1.20 3.90 -2.87
CA TYR A 192 -0.75 3.24 -1.64
C TYR A 192 0.63 3.75 -1.20
N LEU A 193 1.55 3.96 -2.13
CA LEU A 193 2.86 4.53 -1.84
C LEU A 193 2.76 5.99 -1.37
N GLU A 194 1.78 6.74 -1.86
CA GLU A 194 1.48 8.09 -1.38
C GLU A 194 0.92 8.07 0.05
N GLU A 195 -0.03 7.18 0.35
CA GLU A 195 -0.55 6.97 1.71
C GLU A 195 0.55 6.58 2.68
N LEU A 196 1.43 5.68 2.28
CA LEU A 196 2.59 5.26 3.07
C LEU A 196 3.69 6.33 3.20
N GLY A 197 3.51 7.52 2.63
CA GLY A 197 4.50 8.60 2.70
C GLY A 197 5.79 8.35 1.93
N VAL A 198 5.77 7.43 0.95
CA VAL A 198 6.92 7.07 0.12
C VAL A 198 7.16 8.09 -0.98
N LEU A 199 6.09 8.61 -1.55
CA LEU A 199 6.09 9.62 -2.62
C LEU A 199 4.83 10.48 -2.54
N THR A 200 4.77 11.55 -3.33
CA THR A 200 3.55 12.33 -3.56
C THR A 200 3.36 12.55 -5.05
N LEU A 201 2.14 12.31 -5.53
CA LEU A 201 1.74 12.59 -6.90
C LEU A 201 1.20 14.00 -7.03
N ARG A 202 1.67 14.74 -8.01
CA ARG A 202 1.18 16.08 -8.33
C ARG A 202 0.83 16.20 -9.79
N LEU A 203 -0.39 16.61 -10.08
CA LEU A 203 -0.76 17.03 -11.41
C LEU A 203 -0.15 18.41 -11.68
N LYS A 204 0.42 18.62 -12.87
CA LYS A 204 0.93 19.93 -13.27
C LYS A 204 -0.18 20.97 -13.22
N GLU A 205 0.14 22.16 -12.72
CA GLU A 205 -0.81 23.25 -12.60
C GLU A 205 -1.54 23.56 -13.92
N GLY A 206 -2.81 23.88 -13.82
CA GLY A 206 -3.66 24.20 -14.97
C GLY A 206 -4.16 22.99 -15.78
N GLN A 207 -3.72 21.77 -15.46
CA GLN A 207 -4.07 20.58 -16.25
C GLN A 207 -5.27 19.78 -15.71
N LYS A 208 -5.90 20.21 -14.61
CA LYS A 208 -7.07 19.53 -14.02
C LYS A 208 -8.22 19.33 -15.02
N TYR A 209 -8.37 20.26 -15.96
CA TYR A 209 -9.46 20.26 -16.95
C TYR A 209 -9.10 19.60 -18.28
N LEU A 210 -7.86 19.18 -18.47
CA LEU A 210 -7.43 18.46 -19.68
C LEU A 210 -7.98 17.04 -19.68
N LEU A 211 -8.06 16.45 -20.88
CA LEU A 211 -8.33 15.02 -20.99
C LEU A 211 -7.25 14.23 -20.21
N PRO A 212 -7.59 13.10 -19.59
CA PRO A 212 -6.63 12.34 -18.80
C PRO A 212 -5.31 12.06 -19.54
N ILE A 213 -5.37 11.77 -20.84
CA ILE A 213 -4.18 11.47 -21.67
C ILE A 213 -3.26 12.69 -21.87
N GLU A 214 -3.78 13.90 -21.68
CA GLU A 214 -3.01 15.15 -21.83
C GLU A 214 -2.40 15.62 -20.51
N ARG A 215 -2.76 14.98 -19.40
CA ARG A 215 -2.29 15.34 -18.05
C ARG A 215 -0.85 14.92 -17.85
N GLN A 216 -0.05 15.85 -17.32
CA GLN A 216 1.34 15.56 -16.94
C GLN A 216 1.42 15.47 -15.42
N TRP A 217 1.82 14.29 -14.96
CA TRP A 217 2.03 14.01 -13.57
C TRP A 217 3.50 14.15 -13.19
N LYS A 218 3.74 14.64 -11.99
CA LYS A 218 5.06 14.65 -11.35
C LYS A 218 4.99 13.82 -10.07
N MET A 219 6.08 13.15 -9.78
CA MET A 219 6.29 12.39 -8.56
C MET A 219 7.32 13.11 -7.70
N GLU A 220 6.94 13.52 -6.51
CA GLU A 220 7.86 14.04 -5.50
C GLU A 220 8.33 12.88 -4.62
N ILE A 221 9.62 12.65 -4.59
CA ILE A 221 10.23 11.57 -3.81
C ILE A 221 10.32 11.99 -2.35
N LYS A 222 9.86 11.13 -1.44
CA LYS A 222 9.98 11.31 0.00
C LYS A 222 11.18 10.53 0.55
N PRO A 223 11.67 10.84 1.77
CA PRO A 223 12.81 10.13 2.36
C PRO A 223 12.65 8.60 2.44
N LEU A 224 11.42 8.12 2.65
CA LEU A 224 11.12 6.68 2.69
C LEU A 224 11.34 5.95 1.36
N PHE A 225 11.38 6.64 0.23
CA PHE A 225 11.53 6.01 -1.08
C PHE A 225 12.84 5.21 -1.21
N GLU A 226 13.93 5.74 -0.70
CA GLU A 226 15.23 5.04 -0.72
C GLU A 226 15.18 3.75 0.11
N LEU A 227 14.50 3.79 1.27
CA LEU A 227 14.26 2.61 2.09
C LEU A 227 13.47 1.55 1.29
N VAL A 228 12.38 1.95 0.63
CA VAL A 228 11.56 1.07 -0.20
C VAL A 228 12.38 0.42 -1.31
N CYS A 229 13.22 1.19 -2.02
CA CYS A 229 14.11 0.65 -3.05
C CYS A 229 15.09 -0.39 -2.49
N ASN A 230 15.70 -0.09 -1.35
CA ASN A 230 16.64 -1.01 -0.70
C ASN A 230 15.97 -2.32 -0.25
N LEU A 231 14.76 -2.21 0.32
CA LEU A 231 13.98 -3.37 0.75
C LEU A 231 13.58 -4.24 -0.42
N TYR A 232 13.02 -3.63 -1.46
CA TYR A 232 12.61 -4.32 -2.68
C TYR A 232 13.80 -5.07 -3.31
N SER A 233 14.94 -4.39 -3.48
CA SER A 233 16.15 -4.98 -4.05
C SER A 233 16.70 -6.14 -3.20
N THR A 234 16.65 -6.04 -1.88
CA THR A 234 17.15 -7.09 -0.98
C THR A 234 16.29 -8.34 -1.10
N VAL A 235 14.97 -8.20 -1.07
CA VAL A 235 14.05 -9.35 -1.13
C VAL A 235 14.08 -10.00 -2.52
N HIS A 236 14.15 -9.21 -3.60
CA HIS A 236 14.24 -9.77 -4.96
C HIS A 236 15.53 -10.54 -5.20
N LYS A 237 16.68 -10.06 -4.72
CA LYS A 237 17.94 -10.78 -4.85
C LYS A 237 17.91 -12.14 -4.13
N GLU A 238 17.39 -12.17 -2.90
CA GLU A 238 17.26 -13.42 -2.16
C GLU A 238 16.31 -14.42 -2.87
N TYR A 239 15.25 -13.92 -3.49
CA TYR A 239 14.30 -14.77 -4.23
C TYR A 239 14.87 -15.30 -5.56
N ASP A 240 15.70 -14.54 -6.24
CA ASP A 240 16.35 -14.96 -7.48
C ASP A 240 17.47 -15.96 -7.18
N GLU A 241 18.27 -15.78 -6.10
CA GLU A 241 19.27 -16.72 -5.63
C GLU A 241 18.64 -18.08 -5.26
N GLU A 242 17.49 -18.10 -4.56
CA GLU A 242 16.76 -19.34 -4.23
C GLU A 242 16.23 -20.05 -5.50
N LYS A 243 15.84 -19.31 -6.54
CA LYS A 243 15.41 -19.91 -7.81
C LYS A 243 16.55 -20.52 -8.60
N GLU A 244 17.74 -19.91 -8.59
CA GLU A 244 18.93 -20.48 -9.22
C GLU A 244 19.36 -21.77 -8.53
N ASP A 245 19.32 -21.83 -7.19
CA ASP A 245 19.61 -23.06 -6.44
C ASP A 245 18.60 -24.17 -6.74
N LEU A 246 17.31 -23.85 -6.85
CA LEU A 246 16.27 -24.84 -7.20
C LEU A 246 16.39 -25.32 -8.67
N ALA A 247 16.85 -24.49 -9.58
CA ALA A 247 17.07 -24.88 -10.97
C ALA A 247 18.25 -25.87 -11.12
N PHE A 248 19.23 -25.82 -10.23
CA PHE A 248 20.35 -26.80 -10.20
C PHE A 248 19.93 -28.19 -9.74
N PHE A 249 18.85 -28.32 -8.98
CA PHE A 249 18.36 -29.63 -8.47
C PHE A 249 17.37 -30.32 -9.41
N CYS A 250 17.00 -29.74 -10.55
CA CYS A 250 16.05 -30.32 -11.49
C CYS A 250 16.69 -30.98 -12.73
N PHE A 251 18.00 -31.15 -12.76
CA PHE A 251 18.73 -31.78 -13.89
C PHE A 251 19.66 -32.91 -13.45
N ASP A 252 19.12 -33.90 -12.72
CA ASP A 252 19.72 -35.24 -12.61
C ASP A 252 18.66 -36.34 -12.75
#